data_d3989b7c7de12d9403d76e5bc8d0b07d
#
_entry.id   d3989b7c7de12d9403d76e5bc8d0b07d
#
_cell.length_a   1.000
_cell.length_b   1.000
_cell.length_c   1.000
_cell.angle_alpha   90.00
_cell.angle_beta   90.00
_cell.angle_gamma   90.00
#
_symmetry.space_group_name_H-M   'P 1'
#
loop_
_entity.id
_entity.type
_entity.pdbx_description
1 polymer ?
#
loop_
_entity_poly.entity_id
_entity_poly.type
_entity_poly.pdbx_seq_one_letter_code
_entity_poly.pdbx_strand_id
1 'polypeptide(L)'
;MAYQDMLDSTFTEYYDRFRKLNALSKENAVTRDELFPEGESLTDADRMHKMLSMDIVKRVGVNRYWLDEKRAADGKGVLKQRIILIVIAVIIGLTIGILRKMGILNF
;
A
#
# COMPACT_ATOMS: atom_id res chain seq x y z
N MET A 1 -11.75 -8.55 3.35
CA MET A 1 -12.03 -7.36 4.09
C MET A 1 -11.37 -7.33 5.43
N ALA A 2 -11.73 -8.17 6.37
CA ALA A 2 -11.06 -8.22 7.67
C ALA A 2 -9.56 -8.52 7.55
N TYR A 3 -9.16 -9.32 6.56
CA TYR A 3 -7.75 -9.66 6.34
C TYR A 3 -6.91 -8.45 5.93
N GLN A 4 -7.43 -7.63 5.02
CA GLN A 4 -6.72 -6.42 4.58
C GLN A 4 -6.64 -5.36 5.67
N ASP A 5 -7.73 -5.19 6.43
CA ASP A 5 -7.74 -4.29 7.57
C ASP A 5 -6.72 -4.73 8.63
N MET A 6 -6.60 -6.04 8.84
CA MET A 6 -5.59 -6.61 9.73
C MET A 6 -4.18 -6.32 9.24
N LEU A 7 -3.91 -6.47 7.95
CA LEU A 7 -2.60 -6.17 7.38
C LEU A 7 -2.26 -4.70 7.51
N ASP A 8 -3.22 -3.81 7.22
CA ASP A 8 -3.03 -2.37 7.33
C ASP A 8 -2.72 -1.96 8.78
N SER A 9 -3.50 -2.44 9.74
CA SER A 9 -3.25 -2.14 11.15
C SER A 9 -1.93 -2.75 11.64
N THR A 10 -1.52 -3.88 11.08
CA THR A 10 -0.27 -4.54 11.42
C THR A 10 0.94 -3.68 11.06
N PHE A 11 0.90 -3.00 9.92
CA PHE A 11 2.04 -2.20 9.45
C PHE A 11 1.97 -0.74 9.87
N THR A 12 0.83 -0.23 10.31
CA THR A 12 0.65 1.18 10.68
C THR A 12 1.63 1.62 11.77
N GLU A 13 1.85 0.78 12.78
CA GLU A 13 2.81 1.06 13.84
C GLU A 13 4.21 1.29 13.29
N TYR A 14 4.62 0.47 12.32
CA TYR A 14 5.94 0.58 11.70
C TYR A 14 6.04 1.82 10.81
N TYR A 15 5.00 2.13 10.07
CA TYR A 15 4.95 3.36 9.27
C TYR A 15 5.13 4.60 10.14
N ASP A 16 4.49 4.62 11.31
CA ASP A 16 4.60 5.72 12.25
C ASP A 16 6.03 5.87 12.79
N ARG A 17 6.75 4.77 13.01
CA ARG A 17 8.15 4.81 13.42
C ARG A 17 9.02 5.50 12.36
N PHE A 18 8.84 5.14 11.09
CA PHE A 18 9.55 5.79 9.99
C PHE A 18 9.21 7.27 9.89
N ARG A 19 7.94 7.63 10.05
CA ARG A 19 7.50 9.03 10.01
C ARG A 19 8.09 9.86 11.13
N LYS A 20 8.13 9.33 12.33
CA LYS A 20 8.71 10.03 13.50
C LYS A 20 10.19 10.32 13.29
N LEU A 21 10.91 9.43 12.63
CA LEU A 21 12.32 9.59 12.32
C LEU A 21 12.57 10.35 11.01
N ASN A 22 11.50 10.75 10.34
CA ASN A 22 11.56 11.37 9.01
C ASN A 22 12.31 10.49 7.98
N ALA A 23 12.24 9.18 8.15
CA ALA A 23 12.88 8.21 7.27
C ALA A 23 11.99 7.91 6.06
N LEU A 24 11.68 8.94 5.28
CA LEU A 24 10.73 8.89 4.17
C LEU A 24 11.41 9.08 2.81
N SER A 25 12.72 9.11 2.79
CA SER A 25 13.52 9.23 1.57
C SER A 25 14.84 8.49 1.74
N LYS A 26 15.48 8.24 0.62
CA LYS A 26 16.80 7.59 0.57
C LYS A 26 17.83 8.33 1.41
N GLU A 27 17.79 9.67 1.36
CA GLU A 27 18.72 10.53 2.08
C GLU A 27 18.52 10.49 3.59
N ASN A 28 17.32 10.20 4.03
CA ASN A 28 16.96 10.16 5.45
C ASN A 28 16.83 8.74 6.00
N ALA A 29 17.35 7.74 5.28
CA ALA A 29 17.30 6.36 5.71
C ALA A 29 17.95 6.16 7.09
N VAL A 30 17.34 5.31 7.91
CA VAL A 30 17.74 5.08 9.30
C VAL A 30 18.11 3.62 9.53
N THR A 31 18.86 3.35 10.60
CA THR A 31 19.22 2.00 10.97
C THR A 31 18.08 1.29 11.70
N ARG A 32 18.16 -0.04 11.81
CA ARG A 32 17.21 -0.82 12.61
C ARG A 32 17.27 -0.45 14.08
N ASP A 33 18.44 -0.12 14.61
CA ASP A 33 18.59 0.30 15.99
C ASP A 33 17.83 1.61 16.26
N GLU A 34 17.79 2.51 15.30
CA GLU A 34 17.01 3.74 15.40
C GLU A 34 15.51 3.46 15.32
N LEU A 35 15.09 2.49 14.52
CA LEU A 35 13.69 2.09 14.41
C LEU A 35 13.22 1.32 15.65
N PHE A 36 14.07 0.52 16.23
CA PHE A 36 13.76 -0.35 17.38
C PHE A 36 14.78 -0.12 18.50
N PRO A 37 14.72 1.04 19.18
CA PRO A 37 15.71 1.36 20.22
C PRO A 37 15.66 0.41 21.42
N GLU A 38 14.55 -0.24 21.66
CA GLU A 38 14.39 -1.24 22.73
C GLU A 38 14.74 -2.66 22.27
N GLY A 39 15.17 -2.82 21.03
CA GLY A 39 15.46 -4.10 20.42
C GLY A 39 14.38 -4.57 19.45
N GLU A 40 14.81 -5.35 18.47
CA GLU A 40 13.94 -5.90 17.44
C GLU A 40 13.49 -7.30 17.86
N SER A 41 12.17 -7.50 18.02
CA SER A 41 11.60 -8.81 18.30
C SER A 41 11.56 -9.67 17.02
N LEU A 42 11.29 -10.97 17.17
CA LEU A 42 11.10 -11.86 16.02
C LEU A 42 9.91 -11.40 15.17
N THR A 43 8.86 -10.88 15.81
CA THR A 43 7.70 -10.32 15.11
C THR A 43 8.11 -9.09 14.30
N ASP A 44 8.91 -8.19 14.90
CA ASP A 44 9.40 -6.99 14.21
C ASP A 44 10.25 -7.37 13.00
N ALA A 45 11.12 -8.36 13.14
CA ALA A 45 11.97 -8.84 12.04
C ALA A 45 11.12 -9.41 10.90
N ASP A 46 10.08 -10.17 11.22
CA ASP A 46 9.16 -10.73 10.23
C ASP A 46 8.40 -9.63 9.49
N ARG A 47 7.90 -8.62 10.19
CA ARG A 47 7.22 -7.49 9.59
C ARG A 47 8.14 -6.68 8.68
N MET A 48 9.35 -6.41 9.14
CA MET A 48 10.36 -5.72 8.32
C MET A 48 10.65 -6.50 7.05
N HIS A 49 10.81 -7.81 7.16
CA HIS A 49 11.04 -8.67 6.01
C HIS A 49 9.88 -8.60 4.99
N LYS A 50 8.65 -8.63 5.49
CA LYS A 50 7.45 -8.51 4.64
C LYS A 50 7.39 -7.15 3.95
N MET A 51 7.63 -6.07 4.66
CA MET A 51 7.63 -4.72 4.08
C MET A 51 8.74 -4.56 3.03
N LEU A 52 9.90 -5.15 3.26
CA LEU A 52 10.99 -5.17 2.29
C LEU A 52 10.61 -5.97 1.03
N SER A 53 9.99 -7.12 1.20
CA SER A 53 9.58 -7.96 0.08
C SER A 53 8.46 -7.33 -0.75
N MET A 54 7.63 -6.50 -0.13
CA MET A 54 6.57 -5.74 -0.80
C MET A 54 7.07 -4.42 -1.39
N ASP A 55 8.35 -4.10 -1.23
CA ASP A 55 8.99 -2.89 -1.71
C ASP A 55 8.42 -1.61 -1.08
N ILE A 56 7.76 -1.72 0.06
CA ILE A 56 7.23 -0.60 0.84
C ILE A 56 8.34 0.05 1.65
N VAL A 57 9.21 -0.76 2.25
CA VAL A 57 10.43 -0.31 2.92
C VAL A 57 11.60 -0.65 2.00
N LYS A 58 12.47 0.33 1.78
CA LYS A 58 13.63 0.18 0.91
C LYS A 58 14.92 0.26 1.71
N ARG A 59 15.89 -0.55 1.32
CA ARG A 59 17.20 -0.60 1.97
C ARG A 59 18.21 0.23 1.20
N VAL A 60 19.01 1.01 1.93
CA VAL A 60 20.11 1.77 1.38
C VAL A 60 21.40 1.26 2.01
N GLY A 61 22.34 0.79 1.19
CA GLY A 61 23.58 0.20 1.69
C GLY A 61 23.32 -1.10 2.45
N VAL A 62 24.05 -1.29 3.55
CA VAL A 62 24.00 -2.55 4.30
C VAL A 62 22.94 -2.57 5.39
N ASN A 63 22.65 -1.42 6.01
CA ASN A 63 21.91 -1.40 7.27
C ASN A 63 21.02 -0.16 7.44
N ARG A 64 20.63 0.51 6.38
CA ARG A 64 19.78 1.69 6.45
C ARG A 64 18.49 1.46 5.69
N TYR A 65 17.37 1.95 6.23
CA TYR A 65 16.04 1.69 5.71
C TYR A 65 15.21 2.96 5.70
N TRP A 66 14.31 3.08 4.72
CA TRP A 66 13.36 4.18 4.63
C TRP A 66 12.02 3.68 4.11
N LEU A 67 10.95 4.39 4.47
CA LEU A 67 9.60 4.06 4.06
C LEU A 67 9.25 4.80 2.77
N ASP A 68 8.87 4.05 1.75
CA ASP A 68 8.31 4.62 0.53
C ASP A 68 6.80 4.77 0.71
N GLU A 69 6.38 5.94 1.19
CA GLU A 69 4.96 6.21 1.44
C GLU A 69 4.12 6.12 0.18
N LYS A 70 4.68 6.50 -0.95
CA LYS A 70 4.00 6.39 -2.24
C LYS A 70 3.70 4.93 -2.57
N ARG A 71 4.66 4.05 -2.37
CA ARG A 71 4.48 2.62 -2.62
C ARG A 71 3.48 2.01 -1.64
N ALA A 72 3.54 2.39 -0.37
CA ALA A 72 2.58 1.94 0.64
C ALA A 72 1.16 2.40 0.29
N ALA A 73 1.01 3.65 -0.14
CA ALA A 73 -0.28 4.19 -0.56
C ALA A 73 -0.78 3.54 -1.86
N ASP A 74 0.12 3.26 -2.82
CA ASP A 74 -0.23 2.62 -4.08
C ASP A 74 -0.78 1.20 -3.85
N GLY A 75 -0.28 0.49 -2.86
CA GLY A 75 -0.78 -0.82 -2.50
C GLY A 75 -2.27 -0.80 -2.13
N LYS A 76 -2.72 0.26 -1.45
CA LYS A 76 -4.14 0.48 -1.14
C LYS A 76 -4.88 1.07 -2.34
N GLY A 77 -4.25 2.01 -3.05
CA GLY A 77 -4.85 2.72 -4.18
C GLY A 77 -5.15 1.83 -5.37
N VAL A 78 -4.31 0.85 -5.65
CA VAL A 78 -4.51 -0.06 -6.79
C VAL A 78 -5.81 -0.85 -6.66
N LEU A 79 -6.14 -1.34 -5.47
CA LEU A 79 -7.40 -2.06 -5.25
C LEU A 79 -8.60 -1.13 -5.44
N LYS A 80 -8.53 0.10 -4.91
CA LYS A 80 -9.57 1.11 -5.08
C LYS A 80 -9.79 1.45 -6.55
N GLN A 81 -8.72 1.67 -7.30
CA GLN A 81 -8.79 1.98 -8.73
C GLN A 81 -9.41 0.85 -9.53
N ARG A 82 -9.06 -0.40 -9.24
CA ARG A 82 -9.63 -1.56 -9.91
C ARG A 82 -11.15 -1.66 -9.69
N ILE A 83 -11.60 -1.44 -8.46
CA ILE A 83 -13.02 -1.46 -8.13
C ILE A 83 -13.75 -0.34 -8.87
N ILE A 84 -13.21 0.87 -8.90
CA ILE A 84 -13.80 2.01 -9.61
C ILE A 84 -13.92 1.71 -11.10
N LEU A 85 -12.88 1.17 -11.72
CA LEU A 85 -12.90 0.82 -13.15
C LEU A 85 -13.93 -0.25 -13.47
N ILE A 86 -14.08 -1.25 -12.63
CA ILE A 86 -15.09 -2.30 -12.79
C ILE A 86 -16.51 -1.71 -12.69
N VAL A 87 -16.73 -0.84 -11.69
CA VAL A 87 -18.04 -0.18 -11.51
C VAL A 87 -18.39 0.68 -12.73
N ILE A 88 -17.45 1.47 -13.24
CA ILE A 88 -17.66 2.30 -14.43
C ILE A 88 -17.99 1.43 -15.64
N ALA A 89 -17.26 0.33 -15.85
CA ALA A 89 -17.50 -0.58 -16.95
C ALA A 89 -18.90 -1.19 -16.89
N VAL A 90 -19.36 -1.58 -15.71
CA VAL A 90 -20.71 -2.14 -15.51
C VAL A 90 -21.78 -1.10 -15.82
N ILE A 91 -21.61 0.15 -15.34
CA ILE A 91 -22.56 1.23 -15.59
C ILE A 91 -22.66 1.52 -17.08
N ILE A 92 -21.54 1.61 -17.79
CA ILE A 92 -21.51 1.84 -19.24
C ILE A 92 -22.24 0.70 -19.98
N GLY A 93 -21.95 -0.55 -19.61
CA GLY A 93 -22.59 -1.71 -20.23
C GLY A 93 -24.09 -1.72 -20.03
N LEU A 94 -24.58 -1.41 -18.83
CA LEU A 94 -26.01 -1.34 -18.53
C LEU A 94 -26.68 -0.20 -19.30
N THR A 95 -26.03 0.97 -19.38
CA THR A 95 -26.57 2.11 -20.13
C THR A 95 -26.72 1.78 -21.60
N ILE A 96 -25.70 1.19 -22.21
CA ILE A 96 -25.78 0.76 -23.63
C ILE A 96 -26.90 -0.26 -23.85
N GLY A 97 -27.01 -1.24 -22.95
CA GLY A 97 -28.06 -2.25 -23.03
C GLY A 97 -29.48 -1.65 -22.97
N ILE A 98 -29.69 -0.68 -22.08
CA ILE A 98 -30.97 0.01 -21.94
C ILE A 98 -31.28 0.83 -23.21
N LEU A 99 -30.30 1.59 -23.71
CA LEU A 99 -30.47 2.40 -24.91
C LEU A 99 -30.79 1.54 -26.14
N ARG A 100 -30.19 0.38 -26.29
CA ARG A 100 -30.46 -0.57 -27.35
C ARG A 100 -31.90 -1.12 -27.25
N LYS A 101 -32.33 -1.45 -26.04
CA LYS A 101 -33.66 -1.97 -25.76
C LYS A 101 -34.74 -0.95 -26.07
N MET A 102 -34.44 0.34 -25.87
CA MET A 102 -35.34 1.44 -26.17
C MET A 102 -35.33 1.84 -27.65
N GLY A 103 -34.48 1.24 -28.48
CA GLY A 103 -34.39 1.57 -29.91
C GLY A 103 -33.69 2.88 -30.21
N ILE A 104 -33.03 3.50 -29.24
CA ILE A 104 -32.33 4.78 -29.41
C ILE A 104 -31.00 4.57 -30.14
N LEU A 105 -30.35 3.44 -29.90
CA LEU A 105 -29.09 3.07 -30.56
C LEU A 105 -29.37 1.93 -31.54
N ASN A 106 -29.19 2.23 -32.81
CA ASN A 106 -29.33 1.26 -33.91
C ASN A 106 -27.96 0.75 -34.32
N PHE A 107 -27.53 -0.32 -33.70
CA PHE A 107 -26.31 -1.01 -34.12
C PHE A 107 -26.65 -2.37 -34.70
#